data_6338a422eead12b0a412cda4b137f747
#
_entry.id   6338a422eead12b0a412cda4b137f747
#
_cell.length_a   1.000
_cell.length_b   1.000
_cell.length_c   1.000
_cell.angle_alpha   90.00
_cell.angle_beta   90.00
_cell.angle_gamma   90.00
#
_symmetry.space_group_name_H-M   'P 1'
#
loop_
_entity.id
_entity.type
_entity.pdbx_description
1 polymer ?
#
loop_
_entity_poly.entity_id
_entity_poly.type
_entity_poly.pdbx_seq_one_letter_code
_entity_poly.pdbx_strand_id
1 'polypeptide(L)'
;MCGIFGIVSNEVVSSKNLDILAHHAEQRGRDSSGLYFSNEDRFSLYRAPCSISKLLRKVNTDSSKFIMGHSRLITNGLSDNQPVYQNSVCVIHNGIVVNHD
;
A
#
# COMPACT_ATOMS: atom_id res chain seq x y z
N MET A 1 2.58 -5.00 -13.85
CA MET A 1 1.30 -4.66 -13.22
C MET A 1 1.46 -4.48 -11.73
N CYS A 2 0.51 -3.80 -11.12
CA CYS A 2 0.55 -3.53 -9.69
C CYS A 2 -0.67 -4.14 -9.02
N GLY A 3 -0.54 -4.42 -7.73
CA GLY A 3 -1.67 -4.82 -6.90
C GLY A 3 -1.99 -3.72 -5.90
N ILE A 4 -3.24 -3.46 -5.67
CA ILE A 4 -3.69 -2.51 -4.67
C ILE A 4 -4.70 -3.18 -3.75
N PHE A 5 -4.75 -2.73 -2.51
CA PHE A 5 -5.76 -3.20 -1.56
C PHE A 5 -6.07 -2.11 -0.55
N GLY A 6 -7.21 -2.26 0.11
CA GLY A 6 -7.59 -1.35 1.17
C GLY A 6 -8.60 -1.97 2.11
N ILE A 7 -8.57 -1.54 3.34
CA ILE A 7 -9.51 -1.93 4.38
C ILE A 7 -9.94 -0.68 5.14
N VAL A 8 -11.24 -0.51 5.29
CA VAL A 8 -11.84 0.52 6.16
C VAL A 8 -12.71 -0.22 7.17
N SER A 9 -12.53 0.07 8.44
CA SER A 9 -13.24 -0.64 9.49
C SER A 9 -13.63 0.30 10.63
N ASN A 10 -14.74 0.02 11.29
CA ASN A 10 -15.12 0.68 12.53
C ASN A 10 -14.31 0.18 13.72
N GLU A 11 -13.71 -0.98 13.56
CA GLU A 11 -12.85 -1.60 14.57
C GLU A 11 -11.43 -1.70 14.04
N VAL A 12 -10.51 -2.04 14.91
CA VAL A 12 -9.12 -2.26 14.50
C VAL A 12 -9.05 -3.37 13.45
N VAL A 13 -8.31 -3.12 12.37
CA VAL A 13 -8.17 -4.06 11.27
C VAL A 13 -7.45 -5.33 11.77
N SER A 14 -8.03 -6.47 11.43
CA SER A 14 -7.46 -7.78 11.75
C SER A 14 -6.19 -8.02 10.94
N SER A 15 -5.11 -8.43 11.60
CA SER A 15 -3.87 -8.77 10.90
C SER A 15 -4.05 -9.93 9.92
N LYS A 16 -4.95 -10.85 10.23
CA LYS A 16 -5.25 -11.97 9.34
C LYS A 16 -5.87 -11.48 8.02
N ASN A 17 -6.83 -10.59 8.09
CA ASN A 17 -7.45 -10.03 6.89
C ASN A 17 -6.46 -9.20 6.10
N LEU A 18 -5.63 -8.45 6.78
CA LEU A 18 -4.59 -7.66 6.14
C LEU A 18 -3.61 -8.55 5.38
N ASP A 19 -3.16 -9.63 6.01
CA ASP A 19 -2.23 -10.57 5.38
C ASP A 19 -2.83 -11.23 4.13
N ILE A 20 -4.11 -11.58 4.18
CA ILE A 20 -4.79 -12.17 3.02
C ILE A 20 -4.81 -11.19 1.85
N LEU A 21 -5.21 -9.95 2.09
CA LEU A 21 -5.27 -8.94 1.03
C LEU A 21 -3.89 -8.62 0.48
N ALA A 22 -2.91 -8.49 1.35
CA ALA A 22 -1.54 -8.23 0.93
C ALA A 22 -0.99 -9.35 0.08
N HIS A 23 -1.28 -10.59 0.44
CA HIS A 23 -0.84 -11.76 -0.33
C HIS A 23 -1.43 -11.72 -1.75
N HIS A 24 -2.70 -11.39 -1.88
CA HIS A 24 -3.33 -11.27 -3.20
C HIS A 24 -2.71 -10.13 -4.02
N ALA A 25 -2.45 -8.99 -3.41
CA ALA A 25 -1.82 -7.87 -4.10
C ALA A 25 -0.40 -8.22 -4.54
N GLU A 26 0.33 -8.98 -3.73
CA GLU A 26 1.71 -9.39 -4.02
C GLU A 26 1.80 -10.26 -5.27
N GLN A 27 0.74 -10.97 -5.65
CA GLN A 27 0.72 -11.73 -6.89
C GLN A 27 0.93 -10.86 -8.12
N ARG A 28 0.69 -9.56 -8.01
CA ARG A 28 0.83 -8.61 -9.11
C ARG A 28 2.21 -7.98 -9.17
N GLY A 29 3.04 -8.15 -8.16
CA GLY A 29 4.39 -7.61 -8.16
C GLY A 29 5.03 -7.66 -6.79
N ARG A 30 6.35 -7.89 -6.75
CA ARG A 30 7.10 -8.05 -5.51
C ARG A 30 8.32 -7.16 -5.41
N ASP A 31 8.51 -6.27 -6.37
CA ASP A 31 9.75 -5.48 -6.43
C ASP A 31 9.76 -4.33 -5.46
N SER A 32 8.61 -3.73 -5.25
CA SER A 32 8.48 -2.66 -4.27
C SER A 32 7.06 -2.65 -3.72
N SER A 33 6.89 -1.97 -2.61
CA SER A 33 5.61 -1.90 -1.95
C SER A 33 5.46 -0.63 -1.16
N GLY A 34 4.24 -0.32 -0.77
CA GLY A 34 3.94 0.81 0.06
C GLY A 34 2.69 0.58 0.87
N LEU A 35 2.63 1.26 1.99
CA LEU A 35 1.51 1.20 2.93
C LEU A 35 1.18 2.59 3.43
N TYR A 36 -0.11 2.86 3.52
CA TYR A 36 -0.65 3.96 4.29
C TYR A 36 -1.62 3.37 5.31
N PHE A 37 -1.46 3.72 6.57
CA PHE A 37 -2.42 3.29 7.56
C PHE A 37 -2.64 4.39 8.60
N SER A 38 -3.84 4.42 9.12
CA SER A 38 -4.24 5.47 10.06
C SER A 38 -5.24 4.98 11.08
N ASN A 39 -5.22 5.67 12.21
CA ASN A 39 -6.32 5.66 13.16
C ASN A 39 -6.85 7.09 13.25
N GLU A 40 -7.65 7.39 14.26
CA GLU A 40 -8.31 8.70 14.38
C GLU A 40 -7.33 9.87 14.50
N ASP A 41 -6.15 9.64 15.08
CA ASP A 41 -5.23 10.71 15.44
C ASP A 41 -3.97 10.78 14.59
N ARG A 42 -3.58 9.67 13.98
CA ARG A 42 -2.28 9.56 13.33
C ARG A 42 -2.37 8.78 12.04
N PHE A 43 -1.45 9.08 11.15
CA PHE A 43 -1.24 8.23 9.98
C PHE A 43 0.24 7.91 9.83
N SER A 44 0.51 6.83 9.12
CA SER A 44 1.87 6.41 8.77
C SER A 44 1.92 6.06 7.30
N LEU A 45 3.04 6.37 6.67
CA LEU A 45 3.27 6.12 5.25
C LEU A 45 4.64 5.47 5.09
N TYR A 46 4.68 4.30 4.48
CA TYR A 46 5.90 3.57 4.22
C TYR A 46 6.00 3.16 2.77
N ARG A 47 7.21 3.27 2.21
CA ARG A 47 7.53 2.78 0.88
C ARG A 47 8.86 2.06 0.96
N ALA A 48 8.98 0.91 0.30
CA ALA A 48 10.19 0.10 0.42
C ALA A 48 10.44 -0.70 -0.85
N PRO A 49 11.71 -0.95 -1.18
CA PRO A 49 12.08 -1.80 -2.32
C PRO A 49 12.03 -3.29 -1.93
N CYS A 50 10.90 -3.72 -1.43
CA CYS A 50 10.69 -5.11 -1.04
C CYS A 50 9.22 -5.48 -1.20
N SER A 51 8.91 -6.76 -1.05
CA SER A 51 7.54 -7.23 -1.17
C SER A 51 6.67 -6.65 -0.05
N ILE A 52 5.37 -6.56 -0.31
CA ILE A 52 4.42 -6.07 0.69
C ILE A 52 4.41 -6.97 1.93
N SER A 53 4.60 -8.27 1.78
CA SER A 53 4.67 -9.17 2.93
C SER A 53 5.87 -8.85 3.82
N LYS A 54 7.02 -8.53 3.22
CA LYS A 54 8.19 -8.12 3.99
C LYS A 54 7.95 -6.78 4.68
N LEU A 55 7.35 -5.85 3.99
CA LEU A 55 7.06 -4.52 4.57
C LEU A 55 6.13 -4.66 5.78
N LEU A 56 5.09 -5.48 5.66
CA LEU A 56 4.15 -5.69 6.77
C LEU A 56 4.83 -6.28 8.02
N ARG A 57 5.86 -7.08 7.84
CA ARG A 57 6.61 -7.62 8.98
C ARG A 57 7.50 -6.59 9.67
N LYS A 58 7.82 -5.50 8.98
CA LYS A 58 8.71 -4.46 9.49
C LYS A 58 7.99 -3.32 10.17
N VAL A 59 6.69 -3.19 9.95
CA VAL A 59 5.91 -2.07 10.47
C VAL A 59 4.85 -2.57 11.43
N ASN A 60 4.40 -1.67 12.31
CA ASN A 60 3.36 -1.97 13.27
C ASN A 60 2.08 -1.28 12.83
N THR A 61 1.11 -2.07 12.36
CA THR A 61 -0.19 -1.58 11.94
C THR A 61 -1.26 -1.71 13.01
N ASP A 62 -0.87 -2.05 14.23
CA ASP A 62 -1.80 -2.20 15.35
C ASP A 62 -2.58 -0.90 15.57
N SER A 63 -3.82 -1.05 15.95
CA SER A 63 -4.75 0.06 16.20
C SER A 63 -5.21 0.81 14.95
N SER A 64 -4.85 0.33 13.76
CA SER A 64 -5.29 0.97 12.53
C SER A 64 -6.71 0.58 12.17
N LYS A 65 -7.49 1.54 11.69
CA LYS A 65 -8.85 1.34 11.20
C LYS A 65 -8.97 1.57 9.70
N PHE A 66 -7.97 2.15 9.10
CA PHE A 66 -7.87 2.33 7.66
C PHE A 66 -6.46 1.95 7.21
N ILE A 67 -6.38 1.07 6.24
CA ILE A 67 -5.10 0.65 5.67
C ILE A 67 -5.28 0.57 4.16
N MET A 68 -4.32 1.09 3.41
CA MET A 68 -4.24 0.81 1.99
C MET A 68 -2.80 0.50 1.61
N GLY A 69 -2.66 -0.35 0.62
CA GLY A 69 -1.36 -0.83 0.21
C GLY A 69 -1.21 -0.97 -1.29
N HIS A 70 0.03 -0.98 -1.71
CA HIS A 70 0.42 -1.08 -3.10
C HIS A 70 1.57 -2.06 -3.23
N SER A 71 1.46 -2.93 -4.23
CA SER A 71 2.50 -3.90 -4.54
C SER A 71 2.85 -3.74 -6.01
N ARG A 72 4.14 -3.59 -6.31
CA ARG A 72 4.58 -3.17 -7.64
C ARG A 72 5.59 -4.10 -8.24
N LEU A 73 5.44 -4.32 -9.53
CA LEU A 73 6.45 -4.92 -10.39
C LEU A 73 7.13 -3.78 -11.16
N ILE A 74 8.44 -3.66 -11.02
CA ILE A 74 9.21 -2.63 -11.71
C ILE A 74 9.63 -3.20 -13.05
N THR A 75 9.12 -2.62 -14.13
CA THR A 75 9.37 -3.15 -15.47
C THR A 75 10.32 -2.30 -16.30
N ASN A 76 10.55 -1.05 -15.91
CA ASN A 76 11.31 -0.11 -16.72
C ASN A 76 12.28 0.75 -15.93
N GLY A 77 12.58 0.37 -14.71
CA GLY A 77 13.52 1.10 -13.88
C GLY A 77 12.98 2.40 -13.27
N LEU A 78 11.74 2.76 -13.53
CA LEU A 78 11.13 3.91 -12.88
C LEU A 78 10.82 3.57 -11.43
N SER A 79 11.07 4.50 -10.56
CA SER A 79 11.10 4.26 -9.12
C SER A 79 10.01 4.99 -8.34
N ASP A 80 8.94 5.35 -9.00
CA ASP A 80 7.84 6.05 -8.31
C ASP A 80 7.07 5.07 -7.44
N ASN A 81 7.45 5.00 -6.19
CA ASN A 81 6.79 4.14 -5.24
C ASN A 81 5.51 4.78 -4.71
N GLN A 82 4.53 3.96 -4.50
CA GLN A 82 3.24 4.36 -3.96
C GLN A 82 3.06 3.80 -2.56
N PRO A 83 2.22 4.37 -1.71
CA PRO A 83 1.30 5.49 -2.02
C PRO A 83 2.03 6.82 -2.17
N VAL A 84 1.40 7.73 -2.89
CA VAL A 84 1.87 9.11 -3.03
C VAL A 84 1.02 10.00 -2.13
N TYR A 85 1.68 10.82 -1.31
CA TYR A 85 1.00 11.72 -0.38
C TYR A 85 1.39 13.15 -0.70
N GLN A 86 0.38 13.99 -0.92
CA GLN A 86 0.60 15.40 -1.18
C GLN A 86 -0.69 16.18 -0.89
N ASN A 87 -0.55 17.34 -0.27
CA ASN A 87 -1.69 18.23 0.04
C ASN A 87 -2.80 17.51 0.80
N SER A 88 -2.44 16.71 1.79
CA SER A 88 -3.37 15.95 2.62
C SER A 88 -4.13 14.86 1.86
N VAL A 89 -3.67 14.51 0.66
CA VAL A 89 -4.26 13.44 -0.15
C VAL A 89 -3.25 12.34 -0.34
N CYS A 90 -3.69 11.10 -0.14
CA CYS A 90 -2.87 9.91 -0.34
C CYS A 90 -3.52 9.03 -1.40
N VAL A 91 -2.76 8.67 -2.43
CA VAL A 91 -3.29 7.98 -3.61
C VAL A 91 -2.47 6.74 -3.92
N ILE A 92 -3.16 5.66 -4.25
CA ILE A 92 -2.58 4.50 -4.91
C ILE A 92 -3.26 4.32 -6.26
N HIS A 93 -2.52 3.77 -7.21
CA HIS A 93 -3.03 3.63 -8.57
C HIS A 93 -2.48 2.36 -9.22
N ASN A 94 -3.36 1.65 -9.91
CA ASN A 94 -2.97 0.50 -10.73
C ASN A 94 -3.41 0.76 -12.17
N GLY A 95 -2.43 0.92 -13.06
CA GLY A 95 -2.71 1.17 -14.47
C GLY A 95 -1.78 2.22 -15.05
N ILE A 96 -2.14 2.68 -16.23
CA ILE A 96 -1.41 3.71 -16.95
C ILE A 96 -2.30 4.93 -17.07
N VAL A 97 -1.78 6.08 -16.63
CA VAL A 97 -2.48 7.36 -16.83
C VAL A 97 -1.93 8.02 -18.07
N VAL A 98 -2.80 8.32 -18.99
CA VAL A 98 -2.45 9.05 -20.21
C VAL A 98 -3.05 10.44 -20.11
N ASN A 99 -2.19 11.45 -20.18
CA ASN A 99 -2.61 12.85 -20.11
C ASN A 99 -2.56 13.46 -21.48
N HIS A 100 -3.68 14.00 -21.96
CA HIS A 100 -3.84 14.51 -23.30
C HIS A 100 -4.02 16.02 -23.35
N ASP A 101 -3.51 16.72 -22.42
CA ASP A 101 -3.60 18.19 -22.43
C ASP A 101 -2.73 18.85 -23.46
#